data_70b96ce086490138cec1f8a43da7d9cc
#
_entry.id   70b96ce086490138cec1f8a43da7d9cc
#
_cell.length_a   1.000
_cell.length_b   1.000
_cell.length_c   1.000
_cell.angle_alpha   90.00
_cell.angle_beta   90.00
_cell.angle_gamma   90.00
#
_symmetry.space_group_name_H-M   'P 1'
#
loop_
_entity.id
_entity.type
_entity.pdbx_description
1 polymer ?
#
loop_
_entity_poly.entity_id
_entity_poly.type
_entity_poly.pdbx_seq_one_letter_code
_entity_poly.pdbx_strand_id
1 'polypeptide(L)'
;MLRGVNRQQIFEDEEDYRKFIFILHDMTSPKDELQRPLPPRCALYSYCLMPNHVHLLIQEKEEKLSKTIKQIASRYAMYYNNKYEHFGHLFQDRFKSEPVDDYPYFLTLIRYIHQNPVAGKLCKNVEDYDWSSWAEYTNAPKRVPAICSVRNVLSKITLDELKEQVHTPLPKAQQVLEFDRYRGIAPTDAVIDFLKSTYNMNDPKDLKTYPKEQRDEILQAALDFGAGINQLFSLTSISKYIISRAGVRRAGVRPKK
;
A
#
# COMPACT_ATOMS: atom_id res chain seq x y z
N MET A 1 1.71 2.94 2.43
CA MET A 1 1.63 1.48 2.28
C MET A 1 3.01 0.89 1.99
N LEU A 2 3.35 -0.22 2.61
CA LEU A 2 4.52 -1.07 2.30
C LEU A 2 4.00 -2.41 1.78
N ARG A 3 4.63 -3.00 0.74
CA ARG A 3 4.18 -4.27 0.15
C ARG A 3 5.37 -5.19 -0.11
N GLY A 4 5.20 -6.50 0.12
CA GLY A 4 6.19 -7.53 -0.16
C GLY A 4 6.50 -7.66 -1.65
N VAL A 5 7.74 -8.02 -1.97
CA VAL A 5 8.17 -8.30 -3.36
C VAL A 5 7.27 -9.37 -3.97
N ASN A 6 6.81 -9.14 -5.20
CA ASN A 6 5.91 -10.07 -5.91
C ASN A 6 4.68 -10.47 -5.10
N ARG A 7 4.21 -9.61 -4.18
CA ARG A 7 3.10 -9.87 -3.25
C ARG A 7 3.35 -11.06 -2.30
N GLN A 8 4.61 -11.44 -2.09
CA GLN A 8 4.94 -12.46 -1.09
C GLN A 8 4.44 -12.05 0.29
N GLN A 9 4.21 -13.05 1.14
CA GLN A 9 3.96 -12.80 2.56
C GLN A 9 5.16 -12.10 3.19
N ILE A 10 4.89 -11.21 4.11
CA ILE A 10 5.88 -10.49 4.91
C ILE A 10 5.66 -10.76 6.40
N PHE A 11 4.62 -11.50 6.73
CA PHE A 11 4.32 -12.02 8.06
C PHE A 11 3.98 -13.50 7.93
N GLU A 12 4.83 -14.38 8.45
CA GLU A 12 4.65 -15.83 8.39
C GLU A 12 3.97 -16.36 9.66
N ASP A 13 4.21 -15.71 10.81
CA ASP A 13 3.66 -16.08 12.09
C ASP A 13 3.30 -14.84 12.96
N GLU A 14 2.70 -15.08 14.13
CA GLU A 14 2.30 -14.01 15.05
C GLU A 14 3.48 -13.19 15.59
N GLU A 15 4.66 -13.78 15.70
CA GLU A 15 5.85 -13.08 16.18
C GLU A 15 6.26 -11.96 15.21
N ASP A 16 6.10 -12.18 13.92
CA ASP A 16 6.40 -11.20 12.87
C ASP A 16 5.50 -9.97 13.01
N TYR A 17 4.19 -10.19 13.20
CA TYR A 17 3.23 -9.11 13.43
C TYR A 17 3.58 -8.32 14.70
N ARG A 18 3.87 -9.02 15.81
CA ARG A 18 4.29 -8.39 17.05
C ARG A 18 5.57 -7.58 16.86
N LYS A 19 6.55 -8.14 16.17
CA LYS A 19 7.82 -7.45 15.86
C LYS A 19 7.59 -6.16 15.10
N PHE A 20 6.72 -6.19 14.08
CA PHE A 20 6.40 -4.99 13.32
C PHE A 20 5.74 -3.92 14.20
N ILE A 21 4.78 -4.31 15.06
CA ILE A 21 4.10 -3.39 16.00
C ILE A 21 5.11 -2.80 17.01
N PHE A 22 6.06 -3.58 17.52
CA PHE A 22 7.12 -3.07 18.39
C PHE A 22 8.02 -2.05 17.67
N ILE A 23 8.32 -2.28 16.39
CA ILE A 23 9.07 -1.30 15.60
C ILE A 23 8.25 0.00 15.43
N LEU A 24 6.94 -0.08 15.20
CA LEU A 24 6.06 1.09 15.16
C LEU A 24 6.01 1.80 16.51
N HIS A 25 5.93 1.05 17.61
CA HIS A 25 5.95 1.61 18.97
C HIS A 25 7.22 2.45 19.21
N ASP A 26 8.39 1.96 18.81
CA ASP A 26 9.64 2.70 18.92
C ASP A 26 9.66 4.01 18.10
N MET A 27 8.81 4.14 17.08
CA MET A 27 8.70 5.37 16.30
C MET A 27 7.71 6.36 16.93
N THR A 28 6.64 5.85 17.55
CA THR A 28 5.59 6.67 18.18
C THR A 28 5.92 7.05 19.63
N SER A 29 6.74 6.25 20.31
CA SER A 29 7.11 6.42 21.74
C SER A 29 8.58 6.06 21.95
N PRO A 30 9.52 6.75 21.27
CA PRO A 30 10.94 6.43 21.39
C PRO A 30 11.46 6.73 22.79
N LYS A 31 12.48 5.99 23.21
CA LYS A 31 13.20 6.18 24.45
C LYS A 31 14.70 6.21 24.21
N ASP A 32 15.43 6.89 25.07
CA ASP A 32 16.89 6.84 25.08
C ASP A 32 17.42 5.57 25.78
N GLU A 33 18.72 5.43 25.83
CA GLU A 33 19.41 4.28 26.47
C GLU A 33 19.08 4.13 27.97
N LEU A 34 18.68 5.22 28.63
CA LEU A 34 18.25 5.25 30.03
C LEU A 34 16.73 5.10 30.21
N GLN A 35 16.02 4.65 29.15
CA GLN A 35 14.56 4.49 29.11
C GLN A 35 13.75 5.78 29.31
N ARG A 36 14.34 6.96 29.14
CA ARG A 36 13.66 8.24 29.22
C ARG A 36 12.93 8.54 27.93
N PRO A 37 11.70 9.08 27.98
CA PRO A 37 10.94 9.41 26.78
C PRO A 37 11.67 10.42 25.90
N LEU A 38 11.66 10.17 24.59
CA LEU A 38 12.10 11.11 23.56
C LEU A 38 10.88 11.61 22.76
N PRO A 39 11.00 12.75 22.08
CA PRO A 39 9.95 13.22 21.19
C PRO A 39 9.57 12.17 20.13
N PRO A 40 8.26 11.95 19.87
CA PRO A 40 7.82 10.97 18.88
C PRO A 40 8.26 11.38 17.48
N ARG A 41 8.77 10.42 16.70
CA ARG A 41 9.19 10.65 15.32
C ARG A 41 7.98 10.82 14.41
N CYS A 42 6.88 10.17 14.75
CA CYS A 42 5.61 10.27 14.04
C CYS A 42 4.43 10.07 15.00
N ALA A 43 3.23 10.50 14.59
CA ALA A 43 1.98 10.08 15.19
C ALA A 43 1.31 9.06 14.27
N LEU A 44 0.87 7.94 14.84
CA LEU A 44 0.13 6.91 14.12
C LEU A 44 -1.35 7.02 14.51
N TYR A 45 -2.23 7.06 13.52
CA TYR A 45 -3.68 7.15 13.73
C TYR A 45 -4.38 5.83 13.48
N SER A 46 -3.94 5.09 12.46
CA SER A 46 -4.51 3.78 12.16
C SER A 46 -3.47 2.91 11.47
N TYR A 47 -3.58 1.59 11.67
CA TYR A 47 -2.81 0.60 10.92
C TYR A 47 -3.62 -0.67 10.68
N CYS A 48 -3.21 -1.38 9.64
CA CYS A 48 -3.60 -2.75 9.38
C CYS A 48 -2.43 -3.50 8.76
N LEU A 49 -2.01 -4.60 9.41
CA LEU A 49 -0.95 -5.47 8.95
C LEU A 49 -1.57 -6.66 8.22
N MET A 50 -1.64 -6.57 6.89
CA MET A 50 -2.10 -7.65 6.02
C MET A 50 -0.95 -8.64 5.77
N PRO A 51 -1.19 -9.92 5.45
CA PRO A 51 -0.13 -10.91 5.30
C PRO A 51 1.02 -10.50 4.37
N ASN A 52 0.74 -9.72 3.34
CA ASN A 52 1.71 -9.32 2.32
C ASN A 52 1.90 -7.81 2.14
N HIS A 53 1.25 -6.99 2.96
CA HIS A 53 1.39 -5.53 2.92
C HIS A 53 0.91 -4.87 4.21
N VAL A 54 1.27 -3.60 4.40
CA VAL A 54 0.94 -2.80 5.57
C VAL A 54 0.31 -1.49 5.15
N HIS A 55 -0.84 -1.16 5.76
CA HIS A 55 -1.44 0.16 5.70
C HIS A 55 -1.17 0.93 6.98
N LEU A 56 -0.75 2.18 6.86
CA LEU A 56 -0.49 3.09 7.97
C LEU A 56 -1.11 4.45 7.66
N LEU A 57 -1.89 4.99 8.58
CA LEU A 57 -2.30 6.40 8.60
C LEU A 57 -1.39 7.11 9.61
N ILE A 58 -0.46 7.91 9.10
CA ILE A 58 0.68 8.41 9.86
C ILE A 58 0.92 9.89 9.57
N GLN A 59 1.25 10.64 10.59
CA GLN A 59 1.66 12.04 10.52
C GLN A 59 3.11 12.19 10.94
N GLU A 60 3.92 12.87 10.15
CA GLU A 60 5.28 13.23 10.57
C GLU A 60 5.27 14.19 11.75
N LYS A 61 6.28 14.09 12.58
CA LYS A 61 6.53 14.94 13.75
C LYS A 61 7.95 15.49 13.67
N GLU A 62 8.84 15.03 14.53
CA GLU A 62 10.23 15.50 14.59
C GLU A 62 11.05 15.08 13.35
N GLU A 63 10.66 14.01 12.70
CA GLU A 63 11.41 13.41 11.60
C GLU A 63 10.57 13.34 10.32
N LYS A 64 11.18 13.58 9.16
CA LYS A 64 10.52 13.43 7.86
C LYS A 64 9.96 12.02 7.69
N LEU A 65 8.72 11.92 7.20
CA LEU A 65 8.02 10.64 6.99
C LEU A 65 8.86 9.63 6.20
N SER A 66 9.56 10.09 5.17
CA SER A 66 10.42 9.23 4.34
C SER A 66 11.53 8.54 5.14
N LYS A 67 12.11 9.23 6.15
CA LYS A 67 13.15 8.68 7.01
C LYS A 67 12.56 7.69 8.00
N THR A 68 11.43 8.06 8.64
CA THR A 68 10.72 7.19 9.58
C THR A 68 10.28 5.88 8.91
N ILE A 69 9.65 5.94 7.73
CA ILE A 69 9.21 4.73 7.01
C ILE A 69 10.40 3.89 6.55
N LYS A 70 11.49 4.52 6.09
CA LYS A 70 12.73 3.80 5.75
C LYS A 70 13.28 3.03 6.95
N GLN A 71 13.29 3.62 8.14
CA GLN A 71 13.74 2.96 9.37
C GLN A 71 12.84 1.78 9.74
N ILE A 72 11.50 1.94 9.67
CA ILE A 72 10.54 0.87 9.92
C ILE A 72 10.80 -0.30 8.96
N ALA A 73 10.84 -0.02 7.66
CA ALA A 73 11.02 -1.03 6.62
C ALA A 73 12.37 -1.76 6.74
N SER A 74 13.47 -1.02 6.96
CA SER A 74 14.82 -1.60 7.08
C SER A 74 14.97 -2.45 8.33
N ARG A 75 14.46 -2.00 9.48
CA ARG A 75 14.53 -2.78 10.75
C ARG A 75 13.72 -4.07 10.63
N TYR A 76 12.55 -4.00 10.03
CA TYR A 76 11.73 -5.19 9.85
C TYR A 76 12.32 -6.15 8.81
N ALA A 77 12.81 -5.65 7.67
CA ALA A 77 13.46 -6.49 6.66
C ALA A 77 14.70 -7.21 7.22
N MET A 78 15.50 -6.51 8.05
CA MET A 78 16.65 -7.13 8.73
C MET A 78 16.22 -8.27 9.66
N TYR A 79 15.17 -8.04 10.46
CA TYR A 79 14.62 -9.08 11.33
C TYR A 79 14.12 -10.28 10.52
N TYR A 80 13.30 -10.04 9.49
CA TYR A 80 12.74 -11.09 8.64
C TYR A 80 13.83 -11.90 7.93
N ASN A 81 14.80 -11.22 7.32
CA ASN A 81 15.90 -11.87 6.62
C ASN A 81 16.73 -12.76 7.57
N ASN A 82 17.00 -12.28 8.79
CA ASN A 82 17.73 -13.08 9.78
C ASN A 82 16.92 -14.28 10.28
N LYS A 83 15.61 -14.12 10.52
CA LYS A 83 14.75 -15.17 11.04
C LYS A 83 14.53 -16.30 10.01
N TYR A 84 14.34 -15.93 8.75
CA TYR A 84 13.96 -16.87 7.67
C TYR A 84 15.11 -17.19 6.70
N GLU A 85 16.33 -16.79 7.02
CA GLU A 85 17.50 -16.95 6.13
C GLU A 85 17.21 -16.44 4.70
N HIS A 86 16.38 -15.35 4.63
CA HIS A 86 15.94 -14.79 3.37
C HIS A 86 17.00 -13.81 2.82
N PHE A 87 17.30 -13.92 1.51
CA PHE A 87 18.25 -13.05 0.82
C PHE A 87 17.52 -12.09 -0.13
N GLY A 88 17.90 -10.81 -0.08
CA GLY A 88 17.36 -9.79 -0.97
C GLY A 88 16.36 -8.83 -0.31
N HIS A 89 15.57 -8.16 -1.16
CA HIS A 89 14.62 -7.16 -0.72
C HIS A 89 13.31 -7.82 -0.27
N LEU A 90 12.89 -7.54 0.98
CA LEU A 90 11.60 -7.99 1.48
C LEU A 90 10.46 -7.14 0.87
N PHE A 91 10.65 -5.83 0.76
CA PHE A 91 9.64 -4.90 0.21
C PHE A 91 9.92 -4.59 -1.25
N GLN A 92 8.86 -4.56 -2.06
CA GLN A 92 8.91 -4.45 -3.53
C GLN A 92 9.56 -3.14 -4.01
N ASP A 93 9.17 -2.01 -3.39
CA ASP A 93 9.58 -0.67 -3.78
C ASP A 93 9.72 0.22 -2.54
N ARG A 94 10.03 1.50 -2.78
CA ARG A 94 9.81 2.52 -1.77
C ARG A 94 8.33 2.53 -1.38
N PHE A 95 8.04 2.93 -0.14
CA PHE A 95 6.66 3.08 0.31
C PHE A 95 5.85 3.99 -0.63
N LYS A 96 4.57 3.70 -0.77
CA LYS A 96 3.61 4.56 -1.46
C LYS A 96 2.88 5.38 -0.41
N SER A 97 2.78 6.68 -0.62
CA SER A 97 2.08 7.60 0.26
C SER A 97 1.17 8.53 -0.54
N GLU A 98 0.08 8.91 0.09
CA GLU A 98 -0.89 9.87 -0.39
C GLU A 98 -1.08 10.91 0.71
N PRO A 99 -1.05 12.22 0.41
CA PRO A 99 -1.32 13.24 1.40
C PRO A 99 -2.79 13.20 1.84
N VAL A 100 -3.04 13.54 3.11
CA VAL A 100 -4.37 13.58 3.70
C VAL A 100 -4.66 15.04 4.04
N ASP A 101 -5.36 15.72 3.14
CA ASP A 101 -5.51 17.18 3.18
C ASP A 101 -6.76 17.65 3.91
N ASP A 102 -7.74 16.75 4.11
CA ASP A 102 -9.00 17.08 4.79
C ASP A 102 -9.45 16.01 5.79
N TYR A 103 -10.32 16.42 6.70
CA TYR A 103 -10.84 15.56 7.75
C TYR A 103 -11.83 14.48 7.26
N PRO A 104 -12.76 14.75 6.34
CA PRO A 104 -13.62 13.73 5.75
C PRO A 104 -12.80 12.59 5.10
N TYR A 105 -11.74 12.94 4.38
CA TYR A 105 -10.85 11.95 3.78
C TYR A 105 -10.06 11.17 4.84
N PHE A 106 -9.61 11.84 5.90
CA PHE A 106 -8.97 11.20 7.05
C PHE A 106 -9.86 10.11 7.67
N LEU A 107 -11.15 10.38 7.90
CA LEU A 107 -12.11 9.38 8.42
C LEU A 107 -12.35 8.25 7.42
N THR A 108 -12.44 8.58 6.13
CA THR A 108 -12.53 7.58 5.06
C THR A 108 -11.35 6.62 5.07
N LEU A 109 -10.13 7.12 5.33
CA LEU A 109 -8.94 6.28 5.44
C LEU A 109 -8.93 5.40 6.70
N ILE A 110 -9.38 5.90 7.85
CA ILE A 110 -9.55 5.08 9.05
C ILE A 110 -10.48 3.90 8.74
N ARG A 111 -11.64 4.18 8.16
CA ARG A 111 -12.61 3.17 7.74
C ARG A 111 -11.99 2.18 6.74
N TYR A 112 -11.35 2.67 5.68
CA TYR A 112 -10.69 1.87 4.67
C TYR A 112 -9.64 0.92 5.29
N ILE A 113 -8.76 1.43 6.15
CA ILE A 113 -7.70 0.65 6.77
C ILE A 113 -8.26 -0.48 7.62
N HIS A 114 -9.30 -0.23 8.41
CA HIS A 114 -9.90 -1.26 9.25
C HIS A 114 -10.78 -2.25 8.47
N GLN A 115 -11.35 -1.86 7.33
CA GLN A 115 -12.11 -2.78 6.46
C GLN A 115 -11.24 -3.67 5.57
N ASN A 116 -9.93 -3.39 5.43
CA ASN A 116 -9.04 -4.19 4.56
C ASN A 116 -9.08 -5.70 4.84
N PRO A 117 -9.03 -6.19 6.09
CA PRO A 117 -9.07 -7.62 6.36
C PRO A 117 -10.38 -8.28 5.93
N VAL A 118 -11.50 -7.58 6.09
CA VAL A 118 -12.83 -8.05 5.66
C VAL A 118 -12.90 -8.09 4.12
N ALA A 119 -12.46 -7.02 3.46
CA ALA A 119 -12.37 -6.95 1.99
C ALA A 119 -11.42 -8.01 1.42
N GLY A 120 -10.32 -8.30 2.14
CA GLY A 120 -9.37 -9.37 1.84
C GLY A 120 -9.84 -10.77 2.22
N LYS A 121 -11.07 -10.94 2.77
CA LYS A 121 -11.66 -12.21 3.25
C LYS A 121 -10.82 -12.94 4.30
N LEU A 122 -10.05 -12.22 5.09
CA LEU A 122 -9.26 -12.77 6.21
C LEU A 122 -10.11 -12.96 7.47
N CYS A 123 -11.16 -12.16 7.62
CA CYS A 123 -12.12 -12.24 8.71
C CYS A 123 -13.52 -11.84 8.22
N LYS A 124 -14.54 -12.09 9.07
CA LYS A 124 -15.92 -11.70 8.77
C LYS A 124 -16.24 -10.27 9.22
N ASN A 125 -15.77 -9.91 10.41
CA ASN A 125 -15.99 -8.60 11.01
C ASN A 125 -14.64 -7.91 11.28
N VAL A 126 -14.63 -6.60 11.40
CA VAL A 126 -13.43 -5.81 11.68
C VAL A 126 -12.80 -6.18 13.03
N GLU A 127 -13.62 -6.52 14.00
CA GLU A 127 -13.24 -6.95 15.34
C GLU A 127 -12.48 -8.28 15.38
N ASP A 128 -12.71 -9.13 14.38
CA ASP A 128 -12.13 -10.48 14.32
C ASP A 128 -10.67 -10.47 13.85
N TYR A 129 -10.10 -9.28 13.55
CA TYR A 129 -8.75 -9.16 13.03
C TYR A 129 -7.78 -8.53 14.02
N ASP A 130 -6.96 -9.34 14.66
CA ASP A 130 -6.05 -8.94 15.75
C ASP A 130 -4.95 -7.98 15.31
N TRP A 131 -4.57 -7.97 14.02
CA TRP A 131 -3.42 -7.22 13.49
C TRP A 131 -3.80 -5.86 12.90
N SER A 132 -4.87 -5.27 13.43
CA SER A 132 -5.28 -3.91 13.13
C SER A 132 -5.31 -3.04 14.40
N SER A 133 -5.38 -1.72 14.19
CA SER A 133 -5.54 -0.77 15.30
C SER A 133 -6.97 -0.69 15.86
N TRP A 134 -7.94 -1.46 15.32
CA TRP A 134 -9.34 -1.34 15.74
C TRP A 134 -9.55 -1.61 17.23
N ALA A 135 -8.86 -2.61 17.78
CA ALA A 135 -8.91 -2.91 19.21
C ALA A 135 -8.47 -1.73 20.11
N GLU A 136 -7.61 -0.82 19.62
CA GLU A 136 -7.21 0.37 20.38
C GLU A 136 -8.35 1.41 20.44
N TYR A 137 -9.17 1.50 19.41
CA TYR A 137 -10.34 2.38 19.37
C TYR A 137 -11.47 1.90 20.26
N THR A 138 -11.70 0.58 20.29
CA THR A 138 -12.78 -0.05 21.05
C THR A 138 -12.37 -0.42 22.48
N ASN A 139 -11.12 -0.16 22.86
CA ASN A 139 -10.53 -0.59 24.14
C ASN A 139 -10.69 -2.09 24.40
N ALA A 140 -10.66 -2.88 23.33
CA ALA A 140 -10.68 -4.34 23.43
C ALA A 140 -9.34 -4.90 23.91
N PRO A 141 -9.32 -6.07 24.56
CA PRO A 141 -8.07 -6.71 24.99
C PRO A 141 -7.08 -6.90 23.84
N LYS A 142 -5.82 -6.56 24.07
CA LYS A 142 -4.77 -6.63 23.06
C LYS A 142 -3.49 -7.24 23.63
N ARG A 143 -2.79 -8.05 22.82
CA ARG A 143 -1.52 -8.70 23.20
C ARG A 143 -0.28 -7.86 22.87
N VAL A 144 -0.48 -6.67 22.32
CA VAL A 144 0.58 -5.74 21.89
C VAL A 144 0.30 -4.34 22.45
N PRO A 145 1.32 -3.47 22.60
CA PRO A 145 1.12 -2.12 23.11
C PRO A 145 0.17 -1.32 22.21
N ALA A 146 -0.62 -0.44 22.81
CA ALA A 146 -1.37 0.59 22.08
C ALA A 146 -0.38 1.65 21.56
N ILE A 147 -0.47 1.96 20.28
CA ILE A 147 0.48 2.84 19.59
C ILE A 147 -0.19 3.96 18.80
N CYS A 148 -1.52 3.92 18.68
CA CYS A 148 -2.27 4.94 17.94
C CYS A 148 -2.67 6.13 18.82
N SER A 149 -2.69 7.31 18.21
CA SER A 149 -3.18 8.56 18.82
C SER A 149 -4.71 8.62 18.80
N VAL A 150 -5.36 7.59 19.38
CA VAL A 150 -6.83 7.41 19.36
C VAL A 150 -7.56 8.61 19.95
N ARG A 151 -7.05 9.19 21.05
CA ARG A 151 -7.67 10.37 21.69
C ARG A 151 -7.82 11.56 20.73
N ASN A 152 -6.86 11.76 19.83
CA ASN A 152 -6.91 12.85 18.85
C ASN A 152 -8.03 12.64 17.82
N VAL A 153 -8.36 11.40 17.50
CA VAL A 153 -9.47 11.06 16.60
C VAL A 153 -10.80 11.22 17.36
N LEU A 154 -10.91 10.59 18.53
CA LEU A 154 -12.13 10.59 19.33
C LEU A 154 -12.44 11.95 19.98
N SER A 155 -11.55 12.94 19.89
CA SER A 155 -11.87 14.33 20.23
C SER A 155 -12.74 15.05 19.19
N LYS A 156 -12.86 14.47 17.98
CA LYS A 156 -13.56 15.06 16.84
C LYS A 156 -14.74 14.24 16.32
N ILE A 157 -14.84 13.00 16.71
CA ILE A 157 -15.93 12.07 16.37
C ILE A 157 -16.17 11.13 17.55
N THR A 158 -17.39 10.81 17.85
CA THR A 158 -17.72 9.84 18.89
C THR A 158 -17.34 8.43 18.45
N LEU A 159 -17.09 7.55 19.43
CA LEU A 159 -16.77 6.15 19.12
C LEU A 159 -17.92 5.45 18.38
N ASP A 160 -19.18 5.77 18.74
CA ASP A 160 -20.34 5.13 18.12
C ASP A 160 -20.53 5.56 16.67
N GLU A 161 -20.34 6.85 16.36
CA GLU A 161 -20.34 7.35 14.97
C GLU A 161 -19.18 6.72 14.17
N LEU A 162 -18.00 6.57 14.76
CA LEU A 162 -16.87 5.94 14.10
C LEU A 162 -17.13 4.45 13.84
N LYS A 163 -17.75 3.75 14.80
CA LYS A 163 -18.18 2.35 14.62
C LYS A 163 -19.17 2.21 13.47
N GLU A 164 -20.20 3.04 13.44
CA GLU A 164 -21.17 3.05 12.35
C GLU A 164 -20.51 3.22 10.99
N GLN A 165 -19.59 4.19 10.88
CA GLN A 165 -18.82 4.38 9.66
C GLN A 165 -17.96 3.20 9.29
N VAL A 166 -17.21 2.61 10.24
CA VAL A 166 -16.31 1.48 9.99
C VAL A 166 -17.08 0.21 9.60
N HIS A 167 -18.28 -0.02 10.15
CA HIS A 167 -19.11 -1.17 9.78
C HIS A 167 -19.92 -0.97 8.48
N THR A 168 -20.09 0.27 8.03
CA THR A 168 -20.75 0.53 6.75
C THR A 168 -19.79 0.24 5.60
N PRO A 169 -20.09 -0.66 4.64
CA PRO A 169 -19.20 -0.97 3.53
C PRO A 169 -18.86 0.27 2.69
N LEU A 170 -17.57 0.44 2.36
CA LEU A 170 -17.15 1.53 1.46
C LEU A 170 -17.71 1.33 0.05
N PRO A 171 -18.18 2.39 -0.63
CA PRO A 171 -18.49 2.35 -2.04
C PRO A 171 -17.31 1.81 -2.85
N LYS A 172 -17.57 1.04 -3.93
CA LYS A 172 -16.51 0.44 -4.76
C LYS A 172 -15.46 1.45 -5.23
N ALA A 173 -15.86 2.69 -5.52
CA ALA A 173 -14.95 3.77 -5.92
C ALA A 173 -13.96 4.18 -4.81
N GLN A 174 -14.31 3.99 -3.54
CA GLN A 174 -13.49 4.32 -2.37
C GLN A 174 -12.77 3.10 -1.76
N GLN A 175 -13.07 1.90 -2.25
CA GLN A 175 -12.40 0.67 -1.80
C GLN A 175 -10.97 0.54 -2.30
N VAL A 176 -10.57 1.37 -3.22
CA VAL A 176 -9.24 1.35 -3.83
C VAL A 176 -8.63 2.74 -3.67
N LEU A 177 -7.69 2.88 -2.75
CA LEU A 177 -6.82 4.05 -2.71
C LEU A 177 -6.07 4.18 -4.05
N GLU A 178 -5.74 5.40 -4.48
CA GLU A 178 -5.07 5.61 -5.77
C GLU A 178 -3.81 4.77 -5.96
N PHE A 179 -3.07 4.49 -4.88
CA PHE A 179 -1.91 3.61 -4.94
C PHE A 179 -2.25 2.11 -5.03
N ASP A 180 -3.48 1.68 -4.67
CA ASP A 180 -3.96 0.33 -4.92
C ASP A 180 -4.50 0.17 -6.35
N ARG A 181 -4.83 1.29 -7.03
CA ARG A 181 -5.10 1.33 -8.47
C ARG A 181 -3.86 1.03 -9.32
N TYR A 182 -2.66 1.08 -8.73
CA TYR A 182 -1.53 0.35 -9.32
C TYR A 182 -1.85 -1.14 -9.20
N ARG A 183 -2.69 -1.59 -10.13
CA ARG A 183 -2.93 -3.01 -10.41
C ARG A 183 -1.56 -3.64 -10.45
N GLY A 184 -1.32 -4.65 -9.60
CA GLY A 184 -0.17 -5.50 -9.82
C GLY A 184 -0.16 -5.87 -11.30
N ILE A 185 1.01 -6.11 -11.86
CA ILE A 185 1.17 -6.45 -13.27
C ILE A 185 0.04 -7.39 -13.63
N ALA A 186 -0.81 -6.97 -14.58
CA ALA A 186 -1.96 -7.75 -15.00
C ALA A 186 -1.49 -9.15 -15.42
N PRO A 187 -2.23 -10.22 -15.14
CA PRO A 187 -1.87 -11.56 -15.64
C PRO A 187 -1.53 -11.52 -17.13
N THR A 188 -0.55 -12.28 -17.54
CA THR A 188 -0.01 -12.21 -18.91
C THR A 188 -1.09 -12.54 -19.95
N ASP A 189 -1.93 -13.51 -19.66
CA ASP A 189 -3.11 -13.86 -20.46
C ASP A 189 -4.11 -12.71 -20.57
N ALA A 190 -4.41 -12.01 -19.47
CA ALA A 190 -5.28 -10.84 -19.49
C ALA A 190 -4.71 -9.68 -20.33
N VAL A 191 -3.38 -9.48 -20.33
CA VAL A 191 -2.73 -8.47 -21.19
C VAL A 191 -2.78 -8.89 -22.65
N ILE A 192 -2.57 -10.16 -22.95
CA ILE A 192 -2.70 -10.71 -24.31
C ILE A 192 -4.13 -10.54 -24.83
N ASP A 193 -5.12 -10.90 -24.02
CA ASP A 193 -6.54 -10.76 -24.37
C ASP A 193 -6.93 -9.29 -24.55
N PHE A 194 -6.43 -8.39 -23.70
CA PHE A 194 -6.63 -6.94 -23.88
C PHE A 194 -6.08 -6.44 -25.22
N LEU A 195 -4.84 -6.80 -25.56
CA LEU A 195 -4.21 -6.38 -26.82
C LEU A 195 -4.95 -6.96 -28.03
N LYS A 196 -5.34 -8.23 -27.98
CA LYS A 196 -6.07 -8.91 -29.06
C LYS A 196 -7.47 -8.35 -29.25
N SER A 197 -8.24 -8.22 -28.17
CA SER A 197 -9.65 -7.81 -28.26
C SER A 197 -9.82 -6.32 -28.55
N THR A 198 -8.98 -5.47 -27.97
CA THR A 198 -9.11 -4.00 -28.08
C THR A 198 -8.53 -3.47 -29.39
N TYR A 199 -7.43 -4.08 -29.86
CA TYR A 199 -6.71 -3.59 -31.06
C TYR A 199 -6.75 -4.57 -32.23
N ASN A 200 -7.58 -5.60 -32.14
CA ASN A 200 -7.72 -6.65 -33.16
C ASN A 200 -6.37 -7.25 -33.61
N MET A 201 -5.49 -7.47 -32.64
CA MET A 201 -4.10 -7.91 -32.86
C MET A 201 -4.04 -9.44 -32.76
N ASN A 202 -3.47 -10.12 -33.75
CA ASN A 202 -3.33 -11.58 -33.71
C ASN A 202 -2.20 -12.03 -32.76
N ASP A 203 -1.05 -11.38 -32.85
CA ASP A 203 0.11 -11.61 -31.96
C ASP A 203 0.61 -10.29 -31.38
N PRO A 204 0.82 -10.17 -30.07
CA PRO A 204 1.42 -8.98 -29.46
C PRO A 204 2.75 -8.54 -30.09
N LYS A 205 3.49 -9.44 -30.72
CA LYS A 205 4.72 -9.13 -31.44
C LYS A 205 4.52 -8.28 -32.69
N ASP A 206 3.31 -8.31 -33.26
CA ASP A 206 2.97 -7.49 -34.42
C ASP A 206 3.02 -5.99 -34.12
N LEU A 207 2.95 -5.62 -32.82
CA LEU A 207 3.04 -4.23 -32.37
C LEU A 207 4.34 -3.53 -32.80
N LYS A 208 5.40 -4.27 -33.09
CA LYS A 208 6.63 -3.70 -33.65
C LYS A 208 6.48 -3.10 -35.04
N THR A 209 5.56 -3.64 -35.82
CA THR A 209 5.34 -3.22 -37.22
C THR A 209 4.42 -1.99 -37.33
N TYR A 210 3.78 -1.60 -36.21
CA TYR A 210 2.85 -0.49 -36.18
C TYR A 210 3.59 0.86 -36.30
N PRO A 211 2.97 1.89 -36.92
CA PRO A 211 3.48 3.24 -36.92
C PRO A 211 3.80 3.70 -35.47
N LYS A 212 4.86 4.48 -35.32
CA LYS A 212 5.38 4.88 -33.99
C LYS A 212 4.31 5.46 -33.08
N GLU A 213 3.45 6.34 -33.62
CA GLU A 213 2.41 7.00 -32.81
C GLU A 213 1.37 6.01 -32.32
N GLN A 214 0.87 5.17 -33.19
CA GLN A 214 -0.11 4.12 -32.84
C GLN A 214 0.49 3.08 -31.90
N ARG A 215 1.72 2.66 -32.15
CA ARG A 215 2.46 1.75 -31.24
C ARG A 215 2.60 2.33 -29.83
N ASP A 216 3.03 3.60 -29.73
CA ASP A 216 3.25 4.27 -28.45
C ASP A 216 1.90 4.46 -27.71
N GLU A 217 0.80 4.68 -28.42
CA GLU A 217 -0.56 4.77 -27.87
C GLU A 217 -1.05 3.43 -27.31
N ILE A 218 -0.84 2.33 -28.05
CA ILE A 218 -1.19 0.96 -27.60
C ILE A 218 -0.34 0.56 -26.39
N LEU A 219 0.96 0.86 -26.40
CA LEU A 219 1.85 0.61 -25.25
C LEU A 219 1.38 1.37 -24.00
N GLN A 220 0.99 2.64 -24.16
CA GLN A 220 0.44 3.44 -23.07
C GLN A 220 -0.84 2.82 -22.52
N ALA A 221 -1.78 2.47 -23.40
CA ALA A 221 -3.04 1.84 -23.00
C ALA A 221 -2.82 0.49 -22.29
N ALA A 222 -1.84 -0.31 -22.72
CA ALA A 222 -1.48 -1.55 -22.05
C ALA A 222 -0.87 -1.31 -20.66
N LEU A 223 -0.05 -0.27 -20.51
CA LEU A 223 0.47 0.16 -19.20
C LEU A 223 -0.66 0.65 -18.29
N ASP A 224 -1.59 1.45 -18.81
CA ASP A 224 -2.78 1.93 -18.09
C ASP A 224 -3.72 0.76 -17.70
N PHE A 225 -3.79 -0.28 -18.51
CA PHE A 225 -4.49 -1.55 -18.19
C PHE A 225 -3.84 -2.31 -17.06
N GLY A 226 -2.55 -2.06 -16.78
CA GLY A 226 -1.77 -2.67 -15.71
C GLY A 226 -0.68 -3.62 -16.18
N ALA A 227 -0.32 -3.62 -17.46
CA ALA A 227 0.83 -4.39 -17.94
C ALA A 227 2.14 -3.84 -17.38
N GLY A 228 3.07 -4.74 -17.02
CA GLY A 228 4.42 -4.38 -16.60
C GLY A 228 5.37 -4.15 -17.79
N ILE A 229 6.36 -3.26 -17.62
CA ILE A 229 7.37 -2.99 -18.67
C ILE A 229 8.10 -4.27 -19.09
N ASN A 230 8.50 -5.11 -18.13
CA ASN A 230 9.15 -6.39 -18.41
C ASN A 230 8.24 -7.37 -19.14
N GLN A 231 6.97 -7.38 -18.79
CA GLN A 231 5.94 -8.21 -19.40
C GLN A 231 5.69 -7.78 -20.85
N LEU A 232 5.51 -6.48 -21.10
CA LEU A 232 5.36 -5.95 -22.46
C LEU A 232 6.61 -6.19 -23.31
N PHE A 233 7.81 -6.08 -22.72
CA PHE A 233 9.05 -6.44 -23.41
C PHE A 233 9.02 -7.91 -23.86
N SER A 234 8.64 -8.83 -22.97
CA SER A 234 8.55 -10.26 -23.28
C SER A 234 7.49 -10.57 -24.33
N LEU A 235 6.33 -9.92 -24.28
CA LEU A 235 5.21 -10.13 -25.18
C LEU A 235 5.45 -9.52 -26.56
N THR A 236 5.97 -8.29 -26.61
CA THR A 236 6.08 -7.51 -27.86
C THR A 236 7.47 -7.51 -28.44
N SER A 237 8.49 -7.87 -27.64
CA SER A 237 9.92 -7.70 -27.93
C SER A 237 10.31 -6.25 -28.30
N ILE A 238 9.52 -5.25 -27.89
CA ILE A 238 9.86 -3.83 -27.98
C ILE A 238 10.75 -3.47 -26.81
N SER A 239 11.81 -2.66 -27.03
CA SER A 239 12.76 -2.35 -25.96
C SER A 239 12.10 -1.65 -24.77
N LYS A 240 12.56 -1.99 -23.56
CA LYS A 240 12.07 -1.40 -22.29
C LYS A 240 12.15 0.13 -22.28
N TYR A 241 13.14 0.69 -22.97
CA TYR A 241 13.29 2.15 -23.14
C TYR A 241 12.12 2.76 -23.92
N ILE A 242 11.66 2.13 -25.00
CA ILE A 242 10.52 2.60 -25.78
C ILE A 242 9.25 2.49 -24.96
N ILE A 243 9.03 1.34 -24.28
CA ILE A 243 7.85 1.09 -23.44
C ILE A 243 7.78 2.13 -22.30
N SER A 244 8.89 2.39 -21.62
CA SER A 244 8.91 3.39 -20.54
C SER A 244 8.63 4.81 -21.01
N ARG A 245 9.13 5.20 -22.23
CA ARG A 245 8.85 6.50 -22.82
C ARG A 245 7.42 6.68 -23.27
N ALA A 246 6.75 5.63 -23.71
CA ALA A 246 5.31 5.66 -24.00
C ALA A 246 4.51 6.04 -22.74
N GLY A 247 4.89 5.51 -21.55
CA GLY A 247 4.27 5.82 -20.27
C GLY A 247 4.48 7.25 -19.74
N VAL A 248 5.53 7.95 -20.15
CA VAL A 248 5.89 9.30 -19.62
C VAL A 248 5.15 10.44 -20.34
N ARG A 249 4.65 10.22 -21.56
CA ARG A 249 4.11 11.32 -22.41
C ARG A 249 2.83 11.99 -21.88
N ARG A 250 2.08 11.39 -20.95
CA ARG A 250 0.85 12.01 -20.36
C ARG A 250 1.05 12.77 -19.04
N ALA A 251 2.15 12.61 -18.35
CA ALA A 251 2.43 13.38 -17.13
C ALA A 251 2.74 14.87 -17.37
N GLY A 252 2.85 15.32 -18.61
CA GLY A 252 3.29 16.66 -19.00
C GLY A 252 2.31 17.56 -19.73
N VAL A 253 1.09 17.11 -20.04
CA VAL A 253 0.11 17.94 -20.78
C VAL A 253 -0.89 18.54 -19.79
N ARG A 254 -0.59 19.75 -19.27
CA ARG A 254 -1.62 20.66 -18.75
C ARG A 254 -2.53 21.08 -19.91
N PRO A 255 -3.86 21.02 -19.78
CA PRO A 255 -4.74 21.63 -20.78
C PRO A 255 -4.44 23.12 -20.83
N LYS A 256 -4.12 23.62 -22.01
CA LYS A 256 -4.10 25.06 -22.27
C LYS A 256 -5.52 25.59 -22.07
N LYS A 257 -5.62 26.71 -21.32
CA LYS A 257 -6.84 27.46 -21.07
C LYS A 257 -7.58 27.83 -22.35
#